data_1011b7ffa4e808fb0c7496ce5ed5904a
#
_entry.id   1011b7ffa4e808fb0c7496ce5ed5904a
#
_cell.length_a   1.000
_cell.length_b   1.000
_cell.length_c   1.000
_cell.angle_alpha   90.00
_cell.angle_beta   90.00
_cell.angle_gamma   90.00
#
_symmetry.space_group_name_H-M   'P 1'
#
loop_
_entity.id
_entity.type
_entity.pdbx_description
1 polymer ?
#
loop_
_entity_poly.entity_id
_entity_poly.type
_entity_poly.pdbx_seq_one_letter_code
_entity_poly.pdbx_strand_id
1 'polypeptide(L)'
;MEQSPQNKEEKVEEPEEEKTKPGNGYIKMKLFPFIMLLFAFVFVTALVTTIVMSLGDDKQVKVSIPERKEFTKLYDVYDEITEKYYKDTKSTNMIDGAITGMVNSLDDPYSTFMSKKESTEFNDTISSSFEGIGAEIQEKDGAIVVVSPIKNSPAEKAGLRPQDIITQVDGKSVKGDTATEATKKIRGEKGTDVTLTIQRSNEDKPFDVTITRDEIPIETVYKEMGSDKIAHVTISTFSENTYDELEKALKALEKDGMKGLVIDLRGNPGGLLDQAVSISSLFVPDGKIVVQEQGKDGDKSAIKADSSSHGDYKVKVPTTMLIDGGSASASEILAAAAKESGGIKLVGNKSFGKGTVQTATTLSDDSTLKLTVAKWLTPNSEWIHEKGITPDVVVNMPSYATMTIPSSTKVYKNGDFGDDVKTIETLLKALDYNVGKVDGLYDIDTEYAVQRFQAANNLDVTGIMTGVTTDKLVELTQKHLKETDPQLQKAKALVK
;
A
#
# COMPACT_ATOMS: atom_id res chain seq x y z
N MET A 1 -10.08 97.53 -0.73
CA MET A 1 -8.79 98.22 -0.55
C MET A 1 -7.78 97.19 -1.04
N GLU A 2 -7.07 97.40 -2.02
CA GLU A 2 -6.52 98.38 -2.90
C GLU A 2 -5.71 97.64 -3.97
N GLN A 3 -6.13 97.60 -5.15
CA GLN A 3 -5.52 98.24 -6.31
C GLN A 3 -4.13 97.72 -6.74
N SER A 4 -4.18 97.03 -7.84
CA SER A 4 -3.41 97.21 -9.12
C SER A 4 -2.13 98.03 -9.07
N PRO A 5 -1.15 97.86 -10.03
CA PRO A 5 -1.48 98.04 -11.42
C PRO A 5 -0.72 97.11 -12.45
N GLN A 6 -1.28 97.11 -13.61
CA GLN A 6 -0.77 96.72 -14.92
C GLN A 6 0.65 97.21 -15.24
N ASN A 7 1.42 96.40 -15.93
CA ASN A 7 2.27 96.98 -16.99
C ASN A 7 2.28 96.14 -18.25
N LYS A 8 2.09 96.82 -19.35
CA LYS A 8 2.24 96.41 -20.74
C LYS A 8 3.71 96.21 -21.08
N GLU A 9 3.94 95.37 -22.01
CA GLU A 9 4.94 95.50 -23.08
C GLU A 9 5.35 94.07 -23.50
N GLU A 10 5.63 93.70 -24.64
CA GLU A 10 5.83 94.27 -25.97
C GLU A 10 6.04 93.04 -26.86
N LYS A 11 5.41 93.04 -28.05
CA LYS A 11 5.61 91.98 -29.03
C LYS A 11 7.01 92.14 -29.63
N VAL A 12 7.80 91.07 -29.46
CA VAL A 12 8.96 90.82 -30.29
C VAL A 12 8.63 89.67 -31.21
N GLU A 13 8.53 89.92 -32.47
CA GLU A 13 8.44 88.92 -33.54
C GLU A 13 9.79 88.24 -33.68
N GLU A 14 9.80 86.90 -33.39
CA GLU A 14 10.90 86.03 -33.80
C GLU A 14 10.63 85.47 -35.18
N PRO A 15 11.68 85.24 -36.00
CA PRO A 15 11.47 84.82 -37.39
C PRO A 15 11.09 83.35 -37.52
N GLU A 16 10.23 83.14 -38.51
CA GLU A 16 9.79 81.77 -38.93
C GLU A 16 10.97 80.85 -39.26
N GLU A 17 11.17 79.83 -38.49
CA GLU A 17 12.02 78.69 -38.87
C GLU A 17 11.29 77.82 -39.90
N GLU A 18 11.87 77.75 -41.03
CA GLU A 18 11.52 76.97 -42.19
C GLU A 18 11.58 75.46 -41.80
N LYS A 19 10.43 74.80 -41.63
CA LYS A 19 10.32 73.36 -41.40
C LYS A 19 10.86 72.61 -42.63
N THR A 20 12.11 72.19 -42.59
CA THR A 20 12.66 71.16 -43.47
C THR A 20 11.98 69.80 -43.25
N LYS A 21 11.25 69.37 -44.27
CA LYS A 21 10.70 68.01 -44.32
C LYS A 21 11.83 66.99 -44.21
N PRO A 22 11.71 65.89 -43.39
CA PRO A 22 12.70 64.83 -43.35
C PRO A 22 12.76 64.20 -44.75
N GLY A 23 13.89 64.24 -45.35
CA GLY A 23 14.15 63.58 -46.63
C GLY A 23 14.10 62.07 -46.45
N ASN A 24 13.23 61.41 -47.19
CA ASN A 24 13.15 59.97 -47.34
C ASN A 24 14.47 59.50 -48.00
N GLY A 25 15.45 59.13 -47.17
CA GLY A 25 16.74 58.63 -47.58
C GLY A 25 16.70 57.23 -48.16
N TYR A 26 16.07 57.08 -49.32
CA TYR A 26 16.21 55.82 -50.06
C TYR A 26 17.52 55.89 -50.89
N ILE A 27 18.44 54.96 -50.52
CA ILE A 27 19.61 54.71 -51.35
C ILE A 27 19.14 53.96 -52.60
N LYS A 28 19.07 54.63 -53.76
CA LYS A 28 18.78 53.98 -55.05
C LYS A 28 20.02 53.21 -55.50
N MET A 29 20.01 51.91 -55.27
CA MET A 29 21.04 51.00 -55.73
C MET A 29 20.46 50.08 -56.81
N LYS A 30 21.24 49.84 -57.89
CA LYS A 30 20.83 48.90 -58.96
C LYS A 30 20.76 47.52 -58.36
N LEU A 31 19.83 46.70 -58.82
CA LEU A 31 19.52 45.35 -58.23
C LEU A 31 20.78 44.48 -58.12
N PHE A 32 21.64 44.46 -59.10
CA PHE A 32 22.87 43.67 -59.12
C PHE A 32 23.86 44.05 -58.00
N PRO A 33 24.27 45.31 -57.81
CA PRO A 33 25.12 45.65 -56.67
C PRO A 33 24.43 45.46 -55.30
N PHE A 34 23.10 45.57 -55.23
CA PHE A 34 22.37 45.26 -54.01
C PHE A 34 22.48 43.74 -53.61
N ILE A 35 22.29 42.89 -54.63
CA ILE A 35 22.45 41.45 -54.45
C ILE A 35 23.92 41.12 -54.05
N MET A 36 24.89 41.71 -54.70
CA MET A 36 26.32 41.53 -54.36
C MET A 36 26.65 42.02 -52.96
N LEU A 37 26.03 43.05 -52.46
CA LEU A 37 26.23 43.60 -51.13
C LEU A 37 25.59 42.68 -50.10
N LEU A 38 24.45 42.03 -50.39
CA LEU A 38 23.76 41.04 -49.55
C LEU A 38 24.60 39.80 -49.48
N PHE A 39 25.16 39.32 -50.59
CA PHE A 39 26.11 38.18 -50.57
C PHE A 39 27.37 38.48 -49.77
N ALA A 40 27.96 39.68 -49.92
CA ALA A 40 29.13 40.12 -49.18
C ALA A 40 28.82 40.15 -47.67
N PHE A 41 27.62 40.62 -47.26
CA PHE A 41 27.21 40.64 -45.89
C PHE A 41 27.04 39.20 -45.31
N VAL A 42 26.45 38.30 -46.09
CA VAL A 42 26.33 36.86 -45.69
C VAL A 42 27.70 36.21 -45.59
N PHE A 43 28.61 36.49 -46.54
CA PHE A 43 29.98 35.95 -46.45
C PHE A 43 30.78 36.50 -45.27
N VAL A 44 30.66 37.81 -44.99
CA VAL A 44 31.32 38.44 -43.85
C VAL A 44 30.76 37.89 -42.52
N THR A 45 29.44 37.75 -42.42
CA THR A 45 28.85 37.15 -41.21
C THR A 45 29.26 35.68 -41.04
N ALA A 46 29.27 34.89 -42.11
CA ALA A 46 29.75 33.50 -42.07
C ALA A 46 31.24 33.42 -41.67
N LEU A 47 32.08 34.31 -42.26
CA LEU A 47 33.50 34.39 -41.94
C LEU A 47 33.74 34.79 -40.46
N VAL A 48 33.03 35.82 -39.99
CA VAL A 48 33.11 36.27 -38.58
C VAL A 48 32.63 35.14 -37.63
N THR A 49 31.54 34.47 -37.99
CA THR A 49 31.03 33.34 -37.18
C THR A 49 32.03 32.20 -37.14
N THR A 50 32.65 31.88 -38.30
CA THR A 50 33.69 30.82 -38.36
C THR A 50 34.93 31.21 -37.57
N ILE A 51 35.37 32.48 -37.66
CA ILE A 51 36.50 33.00 -36.88
C ILE A 51 36.18 32.98 -35.38
N VAL A 52 34.97 33.42 -34.97
CA VAL A 52 34.52 33.38 -33.57
C VAL A 52 34.41 31.95 -33.07
N MET A 53 33.93 31.03 -33.89
CA MET A 53 33.91 29.58 -33.55
C MET A 53 35.33 28.97 -33.54
N SER A 54 36.23 29.43 -34.37
CA SER A 54 37.63 28.96 -34.44
C SER A 54 38.54 29.60 -33.38
N LEU A 55 38.24 30.82 -32.94
CA LEU A 55 38.92 31.53 -31.86
C LEU A 55 38.21 31.39 -30.52
N GLY A 56 37.01 30.78 -30.53
CA GLY A 56 36.31 30.39 -29.34
C GLY A 56 37.16 29.35 -28.60
N ASP A 57 37.72 29.81 -27.53
CA ASP A 57 38.42 28.99 -26.55
C ASP A 57 37.75 27.61 -26.44
N ASP A 58 38.50 26.54 -26.57
CA ASP A 58 38.14 25.16 -26.23
C ASP A 58 37.88 25.04 -24.72
N LYS A 59 37.10 25.94 -24.17
CA LYS A 59 36.43 25.74 -22.90
C LYS A 59 35.28 24.80 -23.16
N GLN A 60 35.63 23.52 -23.32
CA GLN A 60 34.73 22.46 -22.88
C GLN A 60 34.18 22.93 -21.54
N VAL A 61 32.90 23.22 -21.47
CA VAL A 61 32.20 23.30 -20.20
C VAL A 61 32.34 21.90 -19.62
N LYS A 62 33.44 21.68 -18.90
CA LYS A 62 33.55 20.53 -17.99
C LYS A 62 32.44 20.78 -16.98
N VAL A 63 31.27 20.20 -17.23
CA VAL A 63 30.31 19.91 -16.18
C VAL A 63 31.06 18.99 -15.26
N SER A 64 31.76 19.56 -14.28
CA SER A 64 32.32 18.83 -13.18
C SER A 64 31.13 18.35 -12.37
N ILE A 65 30.55 17.22 -12.75
CA ILE A 65 29.84 16.40 -11.80
C ILE A 65 30.92 16.04 -10.78
N PRO A 66 30.79 16.43 -9.49
CA PRO A 66 31.79 16.10 -8.52
C PRO A 66 31.91 14.57 -8.51
N GLU A 67 32.99 14.06 -9.06
CA GLU A 67 33.33 12.64 -9.00
C GLU A 67 33.41 12.28 -7.52
N ARG A 68 32.44 11.55 -7.04
CA ARG A 68 32.49 10.94 -5.70
C ARG A 68 33.51 9.83 -5.78
N LYS A 69 34.71 10.06 -5.29
CA LYS A 69 35.82 9.12 -5.33
C LYS A 69 35.47 7.75 -4.72
N GLU A 70 34.52 7.73 -3.80
CA GLU A 70 33.99 6.52 -3.18
C GLU A 70 33.34 5.56 -4.18
N PHE A 71 32.85 6.09 -5.30
CA PHE A 71 32.19 5.29 -6.35
C PHE A 71 33.15 4.76 -7.42
N THR A 72 34.45 5.17 -7.43
CA THR A 72 35.40 4.70 -8.42
C THR A 72 35.45 3.16 -8.50
N LYS A 73 35.53 2.51 -7.35
CA LYS A 73 35.52 1.03 -7.28
C LYS A 73 34.23 0.42 -7.87
N LEU A 74 33.09 1.08 -7.73
CA LEU A 74 31.83 0.60 -8.29
C LEU A 74 31.85 0.72 -9.82
N TYR A 75 32.38 1.82 -10.36
CA TYR A 75 32.54 1.99 -11.81
C TYR A 75 33.52 0.97 -12.38
N ASP A 76 34.68 0.78 -11.75
CA ASP A 76 35.66 -0.22 -12.19
C ASP A 76 35.06 -1.64 -12.28
N VAL A 77 34.26 -2.03 -11.29
CA VAL A 77 33.57 -3.34 -11.25
C VAL A 77 32.47 -3.42 -12.31
N TYR A 78 31.74 -2.34 -12.52
CA TYR A 78 30.68 -2.27 -13.53
C TYR A 78 31.28 -2.46 -14.94
N ASP A 79 32.37 -1.73 -15.24
CA ASP A 79 33.04 -1.79 -16.53
C ASP A 79 33.61 -3.18 -16.76
N GLU A 80 34.32 -3.76 -15.76
CA GLU A 80 34.89 -5.11 -15.83
C GLU A 80 33.83 -6.19 -16.11
N ILE A 81 32.66 -6.10 -15.47
CA ILE A 81 31.55 -7.03 -15.73
C ILE A 81 31.01 -6.83 -17.15
N THR A 82 30.80 -5.58 -17.56
CA THR A 82 30.23 -5.26 -18.88
C THR A 82 31.17 -5.73 -20.01
N GLU A 83 32.50 -5.59 -19.84
CA GLU A 83 33.45 -5.94 -20.85
C GLU A 83 33.78 -7.45 -20.89
N LYS A 84 33.81 -8.13 -19.73
CA LYS A 84 34.38 -9.47 -19.63
C LYS A 84 33.42 -10.58 -19.26
N TYR A 85 32.22 -10.28 -18.82
CA TYR A 85 31.26 -11.33 -18.50
C TYR A 85 30.82 -12.05 -19.78
N TYR A 86 30.78 -13.38 -19.77
CA TYR A 86 30.55 -14.21 -20.95
C TYR A 86 29.12 -14.17 -21.52
N LYS A 87 28.16 -13.53 -20.84
CA LYS A 87 26.80 -13.34 -21.30
C LYS A 87 26.46 -11.85 -21.30
N ASP A 88 25.48 -11.48 -22.15
CA ASP A 88 24.93 -10.13 -22.15
C ASP A 88 24.39 -9.74 -20.78
N THR A 89 24.74 -8.56 -20.33
CA THR A 89 24.28 -7.97 -19.06
C THR A 89 23.30 -6.83 -19.33
N LYS A 90 22.36 -6.65 -18.42
CA LYS A 90 21.46 -5.48 -18.45
C LYS A 90 21.94 -4.48 -17.41
N SER A 91 22.27 -3.28 -17.86
CA SER A 91 22.76 -2.18 -16.99
C SER A 91 21.79 -1.91 -15.82
N THR A 92 20.49 -1.89 -16.08
CA THR A 92 19.47 -1.70 -15.04
C THR A 92 19.59 -2.72 -13.92
N ASN A 93 19.69 -4.01 -14.26
CA ASN A 93 19.79 -5.07 -13.25
C ASN A 93 21.04 -4.94 -12.38
N MET A 94 22.17 -4.49 -12.98
CA MET A 94 23.43 -4.29 -12.25
C MET A 94 23.34 -3.09 -11.30
N ILE A 95 22.73 -1.98 -11.76
CA ILE A 95 22.52 -0.79 -10.93
C ILE A 95 21.56 -1.10 -9.78
N ASP A 96 20.42 -1.72 -10.05
CA ASP A 96 19.44 -2.11 -9.03
C ASP A 96 20.07 -3.06 -8.00
N GLY A 97 20.88 -4.02 -8.46
CA GLY A 97 21.62 -4.93 -7.59
C GLY A 97 22.64 -4.21 -6.70
N ALA A 98 23.34 -3.19 -7.23
CA ALA A 98 24.29 -2.39 -6.47
C ALA A 98 23.57 -1.52 -5.42
N ILE A 99 22.44 -0.89 -5.77
CA ILE A 99 21.62 -0.09 -4.85
C ILE A 99 21.07 -1.00 -3.75
N THR A 100 20.51 -2.16 -4.12
CA THR A 100 20.03 -3.16 -3.17
C THR A 100 21.13 -3.59 -2.20
N GLY A 101 22.34 -3.83 -2.69
CA GLY A 101 23.51 -4.15 -1.87
C GLY A 101 23.88 -3.04 -0.89
N MET A 102 23.82 -1.77 -1.31
CA MET A 102 24.04 -0.62 -0.42
C MET A 102 22.99 -0.55 0.69
N VAL A 103 21.70 -0.72 0.35
CA VAL A 103 20.62 -0.69 1.34
C VAL A 103 20.73 -1.85 2.31
N ASN A 104 21.03 -3.06 1.84
CA ASN A 104 21.20 -4.24 2.68
C ASN A 104 22.39 -4.10 3.66
N SER A 105 23.41 -3.29 3.32
CA SER A 105 24.55 -3.05 4.23
C SER A 105 24.20 -2.24 5.47
N LEU A 106 22.97 -1.74 5.59
CA LEU A 106 22.46 -1.05 6.77
C LEU A 106 22.07 -2.02 7.90
N ASP A 107 21.96 -3.33 7.60
CA ASP A 107 21.45 -4.37 8.52
C ASP A 107 20.07 -4.00 9.12
N ASP A 108 19.28 -3.24 8.36
CA ASP A 108 17.92 -2.81 8.73
C ASP A 108 16.89 -3.53 7.86
N PRO A 109 16.07 -4.43 8.45
CA PRO A 109 15.08 -5.20 7.71
C PRO A 109 13.91 -4.35 7.16
N TYR A 110 13.81 -3.10 7.58
CA TYR A 110 12.72 -2.19 7.18
C TYR A 110 13.13 -1.24 6.05
N SER A 111 14.43 -1.08 5.80
CA SER A 111 14.95 -0.33 4.67
C SER A 111 15.06 -1.24 3.45
N THR A 112 14.53 -0.80 2.31
CA THR A 112 14.58 -1.58 1.07
C THR A 112 14.57 -0.67 -0.15
N PHE A 113 15.25 -1.11 -1.20
CA PHE A 113 15.09 -0.59 -2.54
C PHE A 113 14.06 -1.47 -3.28
N MET A 114 13.10 -0.83 -3.90
CA MET A 114 12.04 -1.46 -4.67
C MET A 114 12.17 -1.06 -6.13
N SER A 115 12.21 -2.03 -7.03
CA SER A 115 12.09 -1.79 -8.47
C SER A 115 10.77 -1.10 -8.81
N LYS A 116 10.63 -0.53 -9.99
CA LYS A 116 9.38 0.09 -10.47
C LYS A 116 8.14 -0.80 -10.22
N LYS A 117 8.28 -2.11 -10.48
CA LYS A 117 7.18 -3.06 -10.27
C LYS A 117 6.81 -3.22 -8.78
N GLU A 118 7.82 -3.42 -7.93
CA GLU A 118 7.62 -3.56 -6.48
C GLU A 118 7.11 -2.25 -5.87
N SER A 119 7.53 -1.09 -6.41
CA SER A 119 7.04 0.23 -6.05
C SER A 119 5.53 0.37 -6.33
N THR A 120 5.07 -0.11 -7.48
CA THR A 120 3.64 -0.12 -7.82
C THR A 120 2.85 -0.99 -6.85
N GLU A 121 3.31 -2.23 -6.58
CA GLU A 121 2.66 -3.14 -5.64
C GLU A 121 2.62 -2.57 -4.20
N PHE A 122 3.67 -1.86 -3.80
CA PHE A 122 3.73 -1.16 -2.53
C PHE A 122 2.74 0.01 -2.47
N ASN A 123 2.66 0.82 -3.53
CA ASN A 123 1.73 1.94 -3.61
C ASN A 123 0.26 1.48 -3.60
N ASP A 124 -0.08 0.39 -4.32
CA ASP A 124 -1.42 -0.23 -4.26
C ASP A 124 -1.83 -0.56 -2.82
N THR A 125 -0.88 -1.02 -2.00
CA THR A 125 -1.14 -1.35 -0.59
C THR A 125 -1.41 -0.11 0.27
N ILE A 126 -0.73 1.00 -0.03
CA ILE A 126 -0.84 2.26 0.73
C ILE A 126 -2.09 3.05 0.33
N SER A 127 -2.40 3.11 -0.98
CA SER A 127 -3.50 3.92 -1.52
C SER A 127 -4.89 3.42 -1.16
N SER A 128 -5.04 2.26 -0.51
CA SER A 128 -6.32 1.57 -0.29
C SER A 128 -7.08 1.30 -1.60
N SER A 129 -6.36 1.17 -2.71
CA SER A 129 -6.96 0.91 -4.01
C SER A 129 -5.94 0.22 -4.93
N PHE A 130 -6.45 -0.41 -5.97
CA PHE A 130 -5.63 -0.93 -7.06
C PHE A 130 -6.30 -0.63 -8.40
N GLU A 131 -5.51 -0.49 -9.44
CA GLU A 131 -6.01 -0.30 -10.79
C GLU A 131 -6.34 -1.64 -11.45
N GLY A 132 -7.59 -1.79 -11.92
CA GLY A 132 -8.05 -3.03 -12.52
C GLY A 132 -9.54 -3.08 -12.77
N ILE A 133 -10.09 -4.28 -12.85
CA ILE A 133 -11.52 -4.48 -13.13
C ILE A 133 -12.37 -4.68 -11.86
N GLY A 134 -11.76 -5.03 -10.73
CA GLY A 134 -12.48 -5.29 -9.47
C GLY A 134 -13.23 -6.61 -9.47
N ALA A 135 -12.51 -7.71 -9.69
CA ALA A 135 -13.03 -9.07 -9.51
C ALA A 135 -12.03 -9.91 -8.72
N GLU A 136 -12.55 -10.72 -7.81
CA GLU A 136 -11.80 -11.77 -7.14
C GLU A 136 -11.77 -13.01 -8.05
N ILE A 137 -10.58 -13.54 -8.30
CA ILE A 137 -10.38 -14.73 -9.14
C ILE A 137 -9.57 -15.78 -8.41
N GLN A 138 -9.80 -17.04 -8.75
CA GLN A 138 -9.01 -18.16 -8.25
C GLN A 138 -8.64 -19.13 -9.40
N GLU A 139 -7.55 -19.86 -9.22
CA GLU A 139 -7.25 -21.00 -10.05
C GLU A 139 -7.98 -22.21 -9.46
N LYS A 140 -8.73 -22.93 -10.34
CA LYS A 140 -9.44 -24.17 -9.99
C LYS A 140 -9.39 -25.10 -11.18
N ASP A 141 -8.84 -26.30 -10.98
CA ASP A 141 -8.74 -27.37 -12.00
C ASP A 141 -8.04 -26.88 -13.29
N GLY A 142 -7.03 -26.02 -13.16
CA GLY A 142 -6.28 -25.45 -14.29
C GLY A 142 -7.03 -24.37 -15.09
N ALA A 143 -8.13 -23.86 -14.55
CA ALA A 143 -8.91 -22.75 -15.10
C ALA A 143 -8.95 -21.55 -14.14
N ILE A 144 -9.03 -20.36 -14.69
CA ILE A 144 -9.23 -19.13 -13.92
C ILE A 144 -10.73 -18.88 -13.76
N VAL A 145 -11.20 -18.90 -12.51
CA VAL A 145 -12.62 -18.78 -12.18
C VAL A 145 -12.87 -17.49 -11.41
N VAL A 146 -13.90 -16.74 -11.75
CA VAL A 146 -14.38 -15.59 -10.98
C VAL A 146 -15.05 -16.09 -9.71
N VAL A 147 -14.48 -15.74 -8.56
CA VAL A 147 -15.10 -16.00 -7.25
C VAL A 147 -16.28 -15.06 -7.05
N SER A 148 -16.01 -13.74 -7.18
CA SER A 148 -17.04 -12.71 -7.16
C SER A 148 -16.53 -11.40 -7.78
N PRO A 149 -17.37 -10.63 -8.49
CA PRO A 149 -17.08 -9.23 -8.76
C PRO A 149 -17.21 -8.41 -7.47
N ILE A 150 -16.35 -7.41 -7.31
CA ILE A 150 -16.43 -6.44 -6.22
C ILE A 150 -17.62 -5.51 -6.47
N LYS A 151 -18.38 -5.22 -5.44
CA LYS A 151 -19.57 -4.36 -5.54
C LYS A 151 -19.22 -2.98 -6.09
N ASN A 152 -20.01 -2.49 -7.03
CA ASN A 152 -19.85 -1.22 -7.75
C ASN A 152 -18.59 -1.15 -8.66
N SER A 153 -17.85 -2.23 -8.81
CA SER A 153 -16.67 -2.29 -9.68
C SER A 153 -17.03 -2.30 -11.18
N PRO A 154 -16.03 -2.04 -12.06
CA PRO A 154 -16.19 -2.23 -13.49
C PRO A 154 -16.61 -3.66 -13.88
N ALA A 155 -16.07 -4.68 -13.19
CA ALA A 155 -16.41 -6.08 -13.42
C ALA A 155 -17.89 -6.38 -13.14
N GLU A 156 -18.44 -5.87 -12.03
CA GLU A 156 -19.88 -6.01 -11.72
C GLU A 156 -20.75 -5.30 -12.77
N LYS A 157 -20.37 -4.05 -13.14
CA LYS A 157 -21.08 -3.25 -14.14
C LYS A 157 -21.06 -3.90 -15.52
N ALA A 158 -19.97 -4.57 -15.87
CA ALA A 158 -19.82 -5.33 -17.10
C ALA A 158 -20.57 -6.69 -17.09
N GLY A 159 -21.15 -7.06 -15.94
CA GLY A 159 -21.96 -8.27 -15.81
C GLY A 159 -21.18 -9.57 -15.62
N LEU A 160 -19.94 -9.50 -15.12
CA LEU A 160 -19.23 -10.68 -14.62
C LEU A 160 -20.01 -11.28 -13.44
N ARG A 161 -19.98 -12.61 -13.35
CA ARG A 161 -20.73 -13.36 -12.33
C ARG A 161 -19.83 -14.37 -11.62
N PRO A 162 -20.14 -14.74 -10.39
CA PRO A 162 -19.53 -15.89 -9.73
C PRO A 162 -19.60 -17.13 -10.61
N GLN A 163 -18.53 -17.92 -10.63
CA GLN A 163 -18.35 -19.14 -11.43
C GLN A 163 -18.16 -18.90 -12.95
N ASP A 164 -18.03 -17.67 -13.44
CA ASP A 164 -17.55 -17.41 -14.79
C ASP A 164 -16.11 -17.91 -14.93
N ILE A 165 -15.81 -18.61 -16.02
CA ILE A 165 -14.46 -19.09 -16.31
C ILE A 165 -13.83 -18.14 -17.34
N ILE A 166 -12.70 -17.52 -16.98
CA ILE A 166 -11.92 -16.69 -17.88
C ILE A 166 -11.03 -17.62 -18.71
N THR A 167 -11.26 -17.67 -20.02
CA THR A 167 -10.49 -18.53 -20.94
C THR A 167 -9.39 -17.78 -21.65
N GLN A 168 -9.59 -16.46 -21.91
CA GLN A 168 -8.61 -15.59 -22.54
C GLN A 168 -8.66 -14.18 -21.93
N VAL A 169 -7.53 -13.47 -22.00
CA VAL A 169 -7.37 -12.05 -21.70
C VAL A 169 -6.71 -11.39 -22.90
N ASP A 170 -7.37 -10.41 -23.51
CA ASP A 170 -6.93 -9.74 -24.74
C ASP A 170 -6.56 -10.74 -25.87
N GLY A 171 -7.40 -11.77 -26.05
CA GLY A 171 -7.21 -12.82 -27.04
C GLY A 171 -6.10 -13.83 -26.73
N LYS A 172 -5.42 -13.71 -25.59
CA LYS A 172 -4.37 -14.64 -25.13
C LYS A 172 -4.95 -15.63 -24.13
N SER A 173 -4.73 -16.93 -24.35
CA SER A 173 -5.18 -17.97 -23.42
C SER A 173 -4.56 -17.80 -22.03
N VAL A 174 -5.40 -18.02 -21.00
CA VAL A 174 -4.98 -18.11 -19.58
C VAL A 174 -5.12 -19.52 -19.03
N LYS A 175 -5.31 -20.51 -19.90
CA LYS A 175 -5.39 -21.92 -19.49
C LYS A 175 -4.06 -22.39 -18.93
N GLY A 176 -4.07 -22.84 -17.68
CA GLY A 176 -2.88 -23.30 -16.96
C GLY A 176 -2.07 -22.18 -16.31
N ASP A 177 -2.51 -20.91 -16.41
CA ASP A 177 -1.97 -19.82 -15.60
C ASP A 177 -2.36 -20.01 -14.14
N THR A 178 -1.51 -19.58 -13.24
CA THR A 178 -1.87 -19.34 -11.84
C THR A 178 -2.78 -18.10 -11.73
N ALA A 179 -3.54 -17.99 -10.64
CA ALA A 179 -4.35 -16.79 -10.38
C ALA A 179 -3.50 -15.49 -10.42
N THR A 180 -2.26 -15.54 -9.91
CA THR A 180 -1.31 -14.42 -9.95
C THR A 180 -0.91 -14.03 -11.37
N GLU A 181 -0.65 -14.99 -12.24
CA GLU A 181 -0.29 -14.72 -13.65
C GLU A 181 -1.48 -14.15 -14.44
N ALA A 182 -2.68 -14.69 -14.22
CA ALA A 182 -3.91 -14.15 -14.82
C ALA A 182 -4.18 -12.72 -14.31
N THR A 183 -4.03 -12.45 -13.02
CA THR A 183 -4.18 -11.11 -12.42
C THR A 183 -3.26 -10.09 -13.09
N LYS A 184 -1.99 -10.44 -13.35
CA LYS A 184 -1.03 -9.56 -14.05
C LYS A 184 -1.47 -9.20 -15.47
N LYS A 185 -2.18 -10.10 -16.16
CA LYS A 185 -2.72 -9.86 -17.51
C LYS A 185 -4.00 -9.01 -17.46
N ILE A 186 -4.81 -9.17 -16.41
CA ILE A 186 -6.09 -8.48 -16.24
C ILE A 186 -5.89 -7.05 -15.72
N ARG A 187 -4.97 -6.82 -14.76
CA ARG A 187 -4.63 -5.49 -14.24
C ARG A 187 -4.03 -4.59 -15.31
N GLY A 188 -4.05 -3.29 -15.10
CA GLY A 188 -3.46 -2.27 -15.96
C GLY A 188 -4.01 -0.90 -15.62
N GLU A 189 -3.48 0.13 -16.28
CA GLU A 189 -3.75 1.53 -16.00
C GLU A 189 -5.24 1.87 -16.08
N LYS A 190 -5.73 2.67 -15.14
CA LYS A 190 -7.08 3.23 -15.10
C LYS A 190 -7.44 3.88 -16.44
N GLY A 191 -8.64 3.62 -16.91
CA GLY A 191 -9.15 4.13 -18.18
C GLY A 191 -8.75 3.31 -19.42
N THR A 192 -7.90 2.28 -19.27
CA THR A 192 -7.60 1.35 -20.36
C THR A 192 -8.58 0.19 -20.38
N ASP A 193 -8.82 -0.39 -21.54
CA ASP A 193 -9.71 -1.53 -21.69
C ASP A 193 -8.97 -2.85 -21.60
N VAL A 194 -9.67 -3.88 -21.07
CA VAL A 194 -9.27 -5.29 -21.15
C VAL A 194 -10.44 -6.10 -21.65
N THR A 195 -10.20 -7.01 -22.57
CA THR A 195 -11.23 -7.94 -23.07
C THR A 195 -11.01 -9.32 -22.49
N LEU A 196 -12.02 -9.81 -21.75
CA LEU A 196 -12.05 -11.15 -21.18
C LEU A 196 -12.95 -12.04 -22.03
N THR A 197 -12.46 -13.19 -22.49
CA THR A 197 -13.30 -14.23 -23.09
C THR A 197 -13.80 -15.14 -21.95
N ILE A 198 -15.11 -15.15 -21.74
CA ILE A 198 -15.79 -15.81 -20.63
C ILE A 198 -16.52 -17.06 -21.13
N GLN A 199 -16.34 -18.18 -20.47
CA GLN A 199 -17.21 -19.35 -20.56
C GLN A 199 -18.11 -19.39 -19.32
N ARG A 200 -19.42 -19.30 -19.55
CA ARG A 200 -20.46 -19.37 -18.51
C ARG A 200 -21.25 -20.67 -18.65
N SER A 201 -21.58 -21.29 -17.52
CA SER A 201 -22.22 -22.62 -17.50
C SER A 201 -23.57 -22.70 -18.25
N ASN A 202 -24.27 -21.57 -18.37
CA ASN A 202 -25.57 -21.50 -19.05
C ASN A 202 -25.50 -20.98 -20.50
N GLU A 203 -24.28 -20.80 -21.03
CA GLU A 203 -24.05 -20.31 -22.40
C GLU A 203 -23.32 -21.38 -23.21
N ASP A 204 -23.85 -21.67 -24.40
CA ASP A 204 -23.31 -22.72 -25.28
C ASP A 204 -21.92 -22.38 -25.85
N LYS A 205 -21.58 -21.10 -25.92
CA LYS A 205 -20.32 -20.59 -26.48
C LYS A 205 -19.69 -19.55 -25.59
N PRO A 206 -18.36 -19.49 -25.58
CA PRO A 206 -17.65 -18.38 -24.95
C PRO A 206 -18.05 -17.04 -25.61
N PHE A 207 -18.05 -15.97 -24.79
CA PHE A 207 -18.34 -14.61 -25.26
C PHE A 207 -17.33 -13.64 -24.66
N ASP A 208 -17.12 -12.51 -25.35
CA ASP A 208 -16.19 -11.48 -24.92
C ASP A 208 -16.90 -10.42 -24.07
N VAL A 209 -16.22 -10.01 -22.99
CA VAL A 209 -16.63 -8.90 -22.12
C VAL A 209 -15.46 -7.91 -22.08
N THR A 210 -15.67 -6.73 -22.66
CA THR A 210 -14.70 -5.65 -22.56
C THR A 210 -15.00 -4.79 -21.35
N ILE A 211 -13.99 -4.55 -20.52
CA ILE A 211 -14.11 -3.87 -19.24
C ILE A 211 -13.06 -2.76 -19.20
N THR A 212 -13.52 -1.52 -19.02
CA THR A 212 -12.62 -0.39 -18.77
C THR A 212 -12.12 -0.47 -17.34
N ARG A 213 -10.80 -0.51 -17.17
CA ARG A 213 -10.16 -0.55 -15.83
C ARG A 213 -10.42 0.76 -15.09
N ASP A 214 -10.59 0.64 -13.79
CA ASP A 214 -10.78 1.78 -12.89
C ASP A 214 -10.00 1.53 -11.59
N GLU A 215 -9.97 2.53 -10.75
CA GLU A 215 -9.46 2.43 -9.40
C GLU A 215 -10.47 1.67 -8.52
N ILE A 216 -10.04 0.56 -7.94
CA ILE A 216 -10.87 -0.34 -7.15
C ILE A 216 -10.52 -0.15 -5.69
N PRO A 217 -11.42 0.38 -4.85
CA PRO A 217 -11.14 0.58 -3.43
C PRO A 217 -10.97 -0.76 -2.71
N ILE A 218 -9.98 -0.83 -1.84
CA ILE A 218 -9.75 -1.93 -0.91
C ILE A 218 -10.35 -1.50 0.44
N GLU A 219 -11.31 -2.25 0.94
CA GLU A 219 -11.90 -1.99 2.25
C GLU A 219 -10.92 -2.39 3.36
N THR A 220 -10.65 -1.46 4.28
CA THR A 220 -9.70 -1.65 5.39
C THR A 220 -10.39 -1.76 6.75
N VAL A 221 -11.68 -1.41 6.82
CA VAL A 221 -12.47 -1.37 8.05
C VAL A 221 -13.71 -2.25 7.94
N TYR A 222 -13.78 -3.27 8.78
CA TYR A 222 -14.90 -4.21 8.87
C TYR A 222 -15.63 -4.02 10.18
N LYS A 223 -16.97 -4.02 10.18
CA LYS A 223 -17.78 -3.80 11.37
C LYS A 223 -18.85 -4.85 11.58
N GLU A 224 -19.05 -5.23 12.82
CA GLU A 224 -20.13 -6.11 13.25
C GLU A 224 -20.79 -5.51 14.50
N MET A 225 -22.15 -5.51 14.57
CA MET A 225 -22.88 -5.12 15.77
C MET A 225 -23.38 -6.36 16.50
N GLY A 226 -22.95 -6.52 17.74
CA GLY A 226 -23.47 -7.59 18.60
C GLY A 226 -24.92 -7.36 19.02
N SER A 227 -25.64 -8.44 19.38
CA SER A 227 -26.99 -8.35 19.94
C SER A 227 -27.04 -7.56 21.27
N ASP A 228 -25.90 -7.51 21.98
CA ASP A 228 -25.67 -6.72 23.20
C ASP A 228 -25.38 -5.25 22.94
N LYS A 229 -25.44 -4.81 21.68
CA LYS A 229 -25.10 -3.44 21.23
C LYS A 229 -23.63 -3.07 21.47
N ILE A 230 -22.74 -4.04 21.56
CA ILE A 230 -21.30 -3.83 21.54
C ILE A 230 -20.83 -4.07 20.11
N ALA A 231 -20.25 -3.03 19.51
CA ALA A 231 -19.66 -3.12 18.17
C ALA A 231 -18.26 -3.75 18.23
N HIS A 232 -17.94 -4.54 17.22
CA HIS A 232 -16.61 -5.04 16.91
C HIS A 232 -16.19 -4.47 15.56
N VAL A 233 -15.10 -3.71 15.56
CA VAL A 233 -14.59 -3.04 14.35
C VAL A 233 -13.15 -3.46 14.15
N THR A 234 -12.89 -4.15 13.06
CA THR A 234 -11.54 -4.60 12.66
C THR A 234 -10.94 -3.61 11.70
N ILE A 235 -9.70 -3.19 11.96
CA ILE A 235 -8.87 -2.42 11.05
C ILE A 235 -7.78 -3.36 10.54
N SER A 236 -7.79 -3.70 9.25
CA SER A 236 -6.85 -4.67 8.66
C SER A 236 -5.50 -4.07 8.30
N THR A 237 -5.45 -2.77 7.95
CA THR A 237 -4.25 -2.00 7.64
C THR A 237 -4.56 -0.51 7.76
N PHE A 238 -3.52 0.34 7.77
CA PHE A 238 -3.65 1.80 7.78
C PHE A 238 -3.28 2.34 6.40
N SER A 239 -4.27 2.47 5.53
CA SER A 239 -4.14 3.00 4.16
C SER A 239 -4.85 4.35 4.05
N GLU A 240 -4.71 5.06 2.93
CA GLU A 240 -5.17 6.45 2.77
C GLU A 240 -6.64 6.70 3.17
N ASN A 241 -7.54 5.74 2.93
CA ASN A 241 -8.98 5.89 3.20
C ASN A 241 -9.42 5.33 4.55
N THR A 242 -8.51 4.76 5.35
CA THR A 242 -8.87 4.00 6.58
C THR A 242 -9.56 4.89 7.63
N TYR A 243 -9.14 6.15 7.78
CA TYR A 243 -9.81 7.08 8.69
C TYR A 243 -11.27 7.33 8.28
N ASP A 244 -11.52 7.64 7.00
CA ASP A 244 -12.86 7.94 6.48
C ASP A 244 -13.78 6.72 6.57
N GLU A 245 -13.25 5.53 6.26
CA GLU A 245 -13.98 4.27 6.42
C GLU A 245 -14.37 4.02 7.87
N LEU A 246 -13.41 4.21 8.81
CA LEU A 246 -13.65 4.04 10.23
C LEU A 246 -14.67 5.05 10.77
N GLU A 247 -14.51 6.33 10.45
CA GLU A 247 -15.43 7.36 10.88
C GLU A 247 -16.86 7.08 10.40
N LYS A 248 -17.01 6.73 9.13
CA LYS A 248 -18.29 6.33 8.53
C LYS A 248 -18.89 5.10 9.22
N ALA A 249 -18.05 4.10 9.51
CA ALA A 249 -18.47 2.89 10.20
C ALA A 249 -18.97 3.20 11.62
N LEU A 250 -18.21 4.00 12.39
CA LEU A 250 -18.55 4.41 13.76
C LEU A 250 -19.84 5.23 13.82
N LYS A 251 -20.00 6.23 12.94
CA LYS A 251 -21.24 7.03 12.84
C LYS A 251 -22.48 6.16 12.52
N ALA A 252 -22.32 5.13 11.67
CA ALA A 252 -23.40 4.19 11.39
C ALA A 252 -23.73 3.32 12.62
N LEU A 253 -22.73 2.82 13.32
CA LEU A 253 -22.90 2.02 14.54
C LEU A 253 -23.54 2.83 15.68
N GLU A 254 -23.17 4.11 15.84
CA GLU A 254 -23.84 5.02 16.80
C GLU A 254 -25.32 5.19 16.47
N LYS A 255 -25.66 5.40 15.20
CA LYS A 255 -27.07 5.49 14.74
C LYS A 255 -27.83 4.20 15.02
N ASP A 256 -27.17 3.05 14.96
CA ASP A 256 -27.75 1.74 15.27
C ASP A 256 -27.81 1.45 16.80
N GLY A 257 -27.39 2.42 17.63
CA GLY A 257 -27.48 2.38 19.09
C GLY A 257 -26.34 1.64 19.77
N MET A 258 -25.12 1.77 19.24
CA MET A 258 -23.88 1.24 19.86
C MET A 258 -23.72 1.76 21.30
N LYS A 259 -23.44 0.85 22.23
CA LYS A 259 -23.22 1.16 23.66
C LYS A 259 -21.79 0.91 24.12
N GLY A 260 -21.03 0.12 23.40
CA GLY A 260 -19.62 -0.20 23.65
C GLY A 260 -18.93 -0.54 22.34
N LEU A 261 -17.62 -0.37 22.30
CA LEU A 261 -16.80 -0.56 21.10
C LEU A 261 -15.55 -1.40 21.41
N VAL A 262 -15.28 -2.36 20.54
CA VAL A 262 -14.03 -3.09 20.49
C VAL A 262 -13.37 -2.79 19.14
N ILE A 263 -12.20 -2.15 19.14
CA ILE A 263 -11.34 -2.00 17.96
C ILE A 263 -10.39 -3.18 17.92
N ASP A 264 -10.33 -3.87 16.80
CA ASP A 264 -9.48 -5.04 16.60
C ASP A 264 -8.33 -4.71 15.65
N LEU A 265 -7.11 -4.73 16.21
CA LEU A 265 -5.86 -4.49 15.50
C LEU A 265 -5.03 -5.78 15.38
N ARG A 266 -5.58 -6.93 15.74
CA ARG A 266 -4.86 -8.21 15.64
C ARG A 266 -4.53 -8.52 14.19
N GLY A 267 -3.30 -9.00 13.96
CA GLY A 267 -2.81 -9.29 12.60
C GLY A 267 -2.61 -8.06 11.71
N ASN A 268 -2.79 -6.84 12.21
CA ASN A 268 -2.61 -5.61 11.43
C ASN A 268 -1.14 -5.16 11.44
N PRO A 269 -0.41 -5.23 10.32
CA PRO A 269 1.03 -4.92 10.25
C PRO A 269 1.34 -3.41 10.32
N GLY A 270 0.30 -2.57 10.37
CA GLY A 270 0.43 -1.12 10.35
C GLY A 270 0.06 -0.51 9.00
N GLY A 271 0.81 0.49 8.59
CA GLY A 271 0.60 1.28 7.37
C GLY A 271 1.03 2.73 7.57
N LEU A 272 0.22 3.66 7.09
CA LEU A 272 0.50 5.10 7.11
C LEU A 272 0.44 5.69 8.52
N LEU A 273 1.47 6.45 8.87
CA LEU A 273 1.59 7.13 10.16
C LEU A 273 0.49 8.19 10.36
N ASP A 274 0.21 8.99 9.34
CA ASP A 274 -0.82 10.03 9.37
C ASP A 274 -2.22 9.45 9.63
N GLN A 275 -2.53 8.29 9.06
CA GLN A 275 -3.77 7.57 9.35
C GLN A 275 -3.85 7.10 10.81
N ALA A 276 -2.74 6.58 11.37
CA ALA A 276 -2.71 6.22 12.78
C ALA A 276 -2.91 7.43 13.70
N VAL A 277 -2.34 8.59 13.34
CA VAL A 277 -2.51 9.85 14.07
C VAL A 277 -3.96 10.35 13.99
N SER A 278 -4.53 10.37 12.78
CA SER A 278 -5.92 10.81 12.55
C SER A 278 -6.90 9.90 13.29
N ILE A 279 -6.73 8.58 13.19
CA ILE A 279 -7.57 7.60 13.89
C ILE A 279 -7.39 7.72 15.41
N SER A 280 -6.16 7.94 15.91
CA SER A 280 -5.92 8.19 17.34
C SER A 280 -6.70 9.40 17.85
N SER A 281 -6.86 10.43 17.00
CA SER A 281 -7.62 11.63 17.34
C SER A 281 -9.10 11.37 17.60
N LEU A 282 -9.66 10.23 17.15
CA LEU A 282 -11.04 9.80 17.50
C LEU A 282 -11.18 9.38 18.97
N PHE A 283 -10.10 8.93 19.59
CA PHE A 283 -10.07 8.29 20.91
C PHE A 283 -9.31 9.09 21.97
N VAL A 284 -8.35 9.89 21.55
CA VAL A 284 -7.45 10.66 22.43
C VAL A 284 -7.95 12.10 22.53
N PRO A 285 -8.00 12.71 23.73
CA PRO A 285 -8.35 14.13 23.88
C PRO A 285 -7.39 15.03 23.09
N ASP A 286 -7.92 16.09 22.48
CA ASP A 286 -7.13 17.04 21.70
C ASP A 286 -6.00 17.68 22.52
N GLY A 287 -4.87 17.89 21.85
CA GLY A 287 -3.65 18.40 22.46
C GLY A 287 -2.82 17.39 23.24
N LYS A 288 -3.33 16.17 23.49
CA LYS A 288 -2.54 15.07 24.06
C LYS A 288 -1.63 14.46 23.00
N ILE A 289 -0.48 13.96 23.43
CA ILE A 289 0.50 13.34 22.53
C ILE A 289 -0.06 12.00 22.01
N VAL A 290 0.03 11.80 20.72
CA VAL A 290 -0.24 10.52 20.03
C VAL A 290 1.06 9.72 19.89
N VAL A 291 2.11 10.35 19.38
CA VAL A 291 3.40 9.73 19.11
C VAL A 291 4.49 10.79 19.17
N GLN A 292 5.71 10.37 19.48
CA GLN A 292 6.87 11.21 19.36
C GLN A 292 7.85 10.60 18.36
N GLU A 293 8.48 11.43 17.54
CA GLU A 293 9.52 11.01 16.61
C GLU A 293 10.87 11.51 17.09
N GLN A 294 11.91 10.68 16.93
CA GLN A 294 13.28 11.03 17.22
C GLN A 294 14.17 10.76 16.01
N GLY A 295 14.63 11.81 15.36
CA GLY A 295 15.54 11.74 14.23
C GLY A 295 16.96 11.36 14.61
N LYS A 296 17.83 11.30 13.59
CA LYS A 296 19.26 10.94 13.72
C LYS A 296 20.02 11.84 14.71
N ASP A 297 19.69 13.13 14.74
CA ASP A 297 20.36 14.12 15.60
C ASP A 297 19.88 14.09 17.05
N GLY A 298 18.93 13.21 17.38
CA GLY A 298 18.37 13.02 18.70
C GLY A 298 17.23 13.98 19.04
N ASP A 299 16.91 14.92 18.19
CA ASP A 299 15.81 15.87 18.37
C ASP A 299 14.48 15.13 18.35
N LYS A 300 13.61 15.49 19.31
CA LYS A 300 12.28 14.90 19.43
C LYS A 300 11.21 15.88 18.98
N SER A 301 10.29 15.41 18.18
CA SER A 301 9.05 16.09 17.83
C SER A 301 7.85 15.29 18.33
N ALA A 302 6.83 15.97 18.84
CA ALA A 302 5.61 15.33 19.32
C ALA A 302 4.44 15.65 18.40
N ILE A 303 3.77 14.62 17.92
CA ILE A 303 2.53 14.72 17.17
C ILE A 303 1.37 14.54 18.15
N LYS A 304 0.43 15.47 18.15
CA LYS A 304 -0.69 15.53 19.09
C LYS A 304 -2.00 15.20 18.39
N ALA A 305 -2.95 14.70 19.16
CA ALA A 305 -4.31 14.53 18.71
C ALA A 305 -4.94 15.89 18.39
N ASP A 306 -5.59 15.96 17.23
CA ASP A 306 -6.33 17.11 16.74
C ASP A 306 -7.53 16.63 15.90
N SER A 307 -8.72 16.70 16.46
CA SER A 307 -9.95 16.33 15.76
C SER A 307 -10.48 17.42 14.84
N SER A 308 -10.01 18.67 14.99
CA SER A 308 -10.52 19.82 14.21
C SER A 308 -10.23 19.68 12.71
N SER A 309 -9.12 19.03 12.35
CA SER A 309 -8.78 18.73 10.95
C SER A 309 -9.71 17.70 10.28
N HIS A 310 -10.55 16.99 11.08
CA HIS A 310 -11.41 15.90 10.64
C HIS A 310 -12.86 16.03 11.13
N GLY A 311 -13.35 17.23 11.41
CA GLY A 311 -14.75 17.51 11.73
C GLY A 311 -15.17 17.26 13.17
N ASP A 312 -14.25 17.28 14.12
CA ASP A 312 -14.46 17.22 15.58
C ASP A 312 -15.16 15.94 16.10
N TYR A 313 -15.21 14.88 15.30
CA TYR A 313 -15.82 13.63 15.72
C TYR A 313 -14.97 12.91 16.77
N LYS A 314 -15.59 12.49 17.85
CA LYS A 314 -14.97 11.71 18.96
C LYS A 314 -15.87 10.55 19.36
N VAL A 315 -15.25 9.41 19.60
CA VAL A 315 -15.95 8.24 20.18
C VAL A 315 -16.25 8.50 21.64
N LYS A 316 -17.52 8.33 22.03
CA LYS A 316 -18.03 8.62 23.39
C LYS A 316 -18.39 7.38 24.20
N VAL A 317 -18.52 6.23 23.56
CA VAL A 317 -18.86 4.97 24.24
C VAL A 317 -17.61 4.33 24.87
N PRO A 318 -17.77 3.54 25.94
CA PRO A 318 -16.67 2.73 26.46
C PRO A 318 -16.00 1.92 25.36
N THR A 319 -14.68 1.98 25.29
CA THR A 319 -13.88 1.37 24.21
C THR A 319 -12.76 0.52 24.77
N THR A 320 -12.46 -0.60 24.11
CA THR A 320 -11.26 -1.41 24.30
C THR A 320 -10.61 -1.68 22.95
N MET A 321 -9.32 -2.02 22.95
CA MET A 321 -8.60 -2.42 21.73
C MET A 321 -7.98 -3.80 21.89
N LEU A 322 -8.08 -4.60 20.83
CA LEU A 322 -7.42 -5.91 20.72
C LEU A 322 -6.09 -5.76 20.00
N ILE A 323 -5.04 -6.36 20.55
CA ILE A 323 -3.71 -6.42 19.94
C ILE A 323 -3.13 -7.85 20.06
N ASP A 324 -2.23 -8.20 19.12
CA ASP A 324 -1.46 -9.45 19.16
C ASP A 324 -0.07 -9.27 18.56
N GLY A 325 0.69 -10.36 18.43
CA GLY A 325 2.02 -10.35 17.81
C GLY A 325 2.06 -9.92 16.34
N GLY A 326 0.92 -9.83 15.67
CA GLY A 326 0.79 -9.28 14.30
C GLY A 326 0.49 -7.77 14.27
N SER A 327 0.14 -7.18 15.42
CA SER A 327 -0.08 -5.73 15.54
C SER A 327 1.25 -5.00 15.53
N ALA A 328 1.57 -4.25 14.46
CA ALA A 328 2.88 -3.61 14.29
C ALA A 328 2.79 -2.15 13.83
N SER A 329 3.85 -1.35 14.08
CA SER A 329 4.02 0.01 13.51
C SER A 329 2.83 0.94 13.81
N ALA A 330 2.06 1.39 12.79
CA ALA A 330 0.88 2.26 12.94
C ALA A 330 -0.16 1.68 13.92
N SER A 331 -0.36 0.36 13.94
CA SER A 331 -1.21 -0.32 14.95
C SER A 331 -0.69 -0.11 16.36
N GLU A 332 0.62 -0.15 16.56
CA GLU A 332 1.26 0.08 17.86
C GLU A 332 1.20 1.54 18.26
N ILE A 333 1.28 2.47 17.30
CA ILE A 333 1.10 3.91 17.56
C ILE A 333 -0.31 4.18 18.06
N LEU A 334 -1.34 3.66 17.37
CA LEU A 334 -2.74 3.79 17.82
C LEU A 334 -2.94 3.14 19.19
N ALA A 335 -2.42 1.93 19.41
CA ALA A 335 -2.57 1.22 20.68
C ALA A 335 -1.88 1.98 21.84
N ALA A 336 -0.64 2.47 21.63
CA ALA A 336 0.08 3.27 22.63
C ALA A 336 -0.66 4.57 22.95
N ALA A 337 -1.09 5.31 21.92
CA ALA A 337 -1.85 6.56 22.09
C ALA A 337 -3.15 6.33 22.85
N ALA A 338 -3.92 5.31 22.46
CA ALA A 338 -5.18 4.94 23.11
C ALA A 338 -4.97 4.58 24.58
N LYS A 339 -3.96 3.79 24.90
CA LYS A 339 -3.63 3.37 26.26
C LYS A 339 -3.13 4.53 27.10
N GLU A 340 -2.07 5.22 26.66
CA GLU A 340 -1.32 6.18 27.48
C GLU A 340 -1.96 7.58 27.52
N SER A 341 -2.54 8.03 26.42
CA SER A 341 -3.18 9.33 26.30
C SER A 341 -4.70 9.29 26.36
N GLY A 342 -5.30 8.18 25.89
CA GLY A 342 -6.77 7.99 25.87
C GLY A 342 -7.34 7.23 27.05
N GLY A 343 -6.50 6.53 27.85
CA GLY A 343 -6.95 5.69 28.99
C GLY A 343 -7.73 4.43 28.58
N ILE A 344 -7.63 4.02 27.33
CA ILE A 344 -8.30 2.85 26.78
C ILE A 344 -7.50 1.59 27.09
N LYS A 345 -8.19 0.54 27.55
CA LYS A 345 -7.53 -0.73 27.90
C LYS A 345 -7.25 -1.56 26.64
N LEU A 346 -6.05 -2.12 26.60
CA LEU A 346 -5.62 -3.07 25.59
C LEU A 346 -5.83 -4.52 26.11
N VAL A 347 -6.33 -5.38 25.23
CA VAL A 347 -6.61 -6.80 25.53
C VAL A 347 -5.93 -7.66 24.47
N GLY A 348 -5.44 -8.83 24.85
CA GLY A 348 -4.84 -9.80 23.92
C GLY A 348 -3.42 -10.20 24.27
N ASN A 349 -2.53 -10.20 23.30
CA ASN A 349 -1.14 -10.54 23.47
C ASN A 349 -0.24 -9.35 23.13
N LYS A 350 1.04 -9.46 23.52
CA LYS A 350 2.07 -8.46 23.26
C LYS A 350 2.20 -8.20 21.77
N SER A 351 2.30 -6.91 21.37
CA SER A 351 2.46 -6.50 19.97
C SER A 351 3.86 -6.81 19.40
N PHE A 352 4.06 -6.58 18.13
CA PHE A 352 5.26 -6.95 17.37
C PHE A 352 6.53 -6.25 17.85
N GLY A 353 6.49 -4.92 18.04
CA GLY A 353 7.66 -4.14 18.42
C GLY A 353 8.40 -3.49 17.25
N LYS A 354 7.68 -2.87 16.30
CA LYS A 354 8.29 -2.09 15.23
C LYS A 354 8.31 -0.60 15.59
N GLY A 355 9.38 -0.16 16.27
CA GLY A 355 9.56 1.22 16.78
C GLY A 355 10.36 2.14 15.86
N THR A 356 10.27 1.98 14.52
CA THR A 356 11.00 2.76 13.52
C THR A 356 10.06 3.38 12.50
N VAL A 357 10.45 4.56 11.98
CA VAL A 357 9.72 5.31 10.95
C VAL A 357 10.49 5.21 9.64
N GLN A 358 9.79 4.83 8.58
CA GLN A 358 10.35 4.80 7.23
C GLN A 358 9.75 5.91 6.38
N THR A 359 10.59 6.46 5.49
CA THR A 359 10.17 7.32 4.40
C THR A 359 10.38 6.59 3.07
N ALA A 360 9.39 6.65 2.20
CA ALA A 360 9.48 6.17 0.83
C ALA A 360 9.76 7.36 -0.11
N THR A 361 10.83 7.27 -0.89
CA THR A 361 11.21 8.27 -1.87
C THR A 361 11.21 7.65 -3.25
N THR A 362 10.35 8.11 -4.15
CA THR A 362 10.31 7.69 -5.54
C THR A 362 11.48 8.30 -6.29
N LEU A 363 12.23 7.50 -7.03
CA LEU A 363 13.35 7.91 -7.85
C LEU A 363 12.88 8.24 -9.27
N SER A 364 13.80 8.76 -10.11
CA SER A 364 13.48 9.26 -11.44
C SER A 364 13.03 8.21 -12.46
N ASP A 365 13.20 6.94 -12.16
CA ASP A 365 12.83 5.77 -12.96
C ASP A 365 11.61 5.03 -12.41
N ASP A 366 10.86 5.66 -11.48
CA ASP A 366 9.71 5.12 -10.75
C ASP A 366 10.04 3.95 -9.77
N SER A 367 11.33 3.68 -9.53
CA SER A 367 11.75 2.84 -8.41
C SER A 367 11.61 3.60 -7.09
N THR A 368 11.59 2.90 -5.96
CA THR A 368 11.40 3.54 -4.64
C THR A 368 12.46 3.09 -3.66
N LEU A 369 13.08 4.07 -2.99
CA LEU A 369 13.90 3.83 -1.81
C LEU A 369 13.03 4.05 -0.56
N LYS A 370 12.74 2.98 0.17
CA LYS A 370 12.16 3.02 1.50
C LYS A 370 13.28 2.94 2.52
N LEU A 371 13.44 3.98 3.34
CA LEU A 371 14.56 4.10 4.28
C LEU A 371 14.06 4.42 5.69
N THR A 372 14.59 3.76 6.69
CA THR A 372 14.38 4.13 8.10
C THR A 372 15.10 5.43 8.41
N VAL A 373 14.33 6.44 8.82
CA VAL A 373 14.83 7.81 9.05
C VAL A 373 14.72 8.26 10.50
N ALA A 374 13.88 7.60 11.30
CA ALA A 374 13.65 7.98 12.70
C ALA A 374 13.22 6.79 13.55
N LYS A 375 13.32 6.97 14.86
CA LYS A 375 12.63 6.15 15.86
C LYS A 375 11.29 6.82 16.18
N TRP A 376 10.28 6.04 16.50
CA TRP A 376 9.12 6.58 17.17
C TRP A 376 9.02 6.08 18.61
N LEU A 377 8.48 6.95 19.47
CA LEU A 377 8.32 6.72 20.90
C LEU A 377 6.85 6.87 21.25
N THR A 378 6.41 6.13 22.27
CA THR A 378 5.06 6.27 22.82
C THR A 378 4.83 7.67 23.40
N PRO A 379 3.58 8.07 23.73
CA PRO A 379 3.33 9.31 24.45
C PRO A 379 4.19 9.48 25.71
N ASN A 380 4.49 8.40 26.42
CA ASN A 380 5.35 8.40 27.60
C ASN A 380 6.86 8.35 27.28
N SER A 381 7.25 8.55 26.02
CA SER A 381 8.64 8.52 25.54
C SER A 381 9.32 7.15 25.63
N GLU A 382 8.59 6.06 25.62
CA GLU A 382 9.15 4.71 25.60
C GLU A 382 9.44 4.27 24.14
N TRP A 383 10.62 3.68 23.90
CA TRP A 383 10.95 3.05 22.62
C TRP A 383 10.62 1.57 22.66
N ILE A 384 9.62 1.18 21.85
CA ILE A 384 9.04 -0.17 21.86
C ILE A 384 9.72 -1.13 20.89
N HIS A 385 10.75 -0.68 20.17
CA HIS A 385 11.44 -1.50 19.17
C HIS A 385 11.94 -2.80 19.77
N GLU A 386 11.62 -3.94 19.14
CA GLU A 386 11.89 -5.32 19.57
C GLU A 386 11.24 -5.70 20.93
N LYS A 387 10.53 -4.76 21.56
CA LYS A 387 9.87 -4.99 22.86
C LYS A 387 8.37 -5.17 22.72
N GLY A 388 7.73 -4.43 21.83
CA GLY A 388 6.29 -4.39 21.68
C GLY A 388 5.56 -3.71 22.84
N ILE A 389 4.25 -3.56 22.69
CA ILE A 389 3.34 -3.02 23.70
C ILE A 389 2.69 -4.18 24.45
N THR A 390 2.79 -4.18 25.77
CA THR A 390 2.12 -5.18 26.60
C THR A 390 0.67 -4.74 26.84
N PRO A 391 -0.34 -5.60 26.54
CA PRO A 391 -1.73 -5.28 26.82
C PRO A 391 -1.99 -5.20 28.34
N ASP A 392 -3.04 -4.45 28.74
CA ASP A 392 -3.46 -4.35 30.13
C ASP A 392 -4.08 -5.66 30.65
N VAL A 393 -4.71 -6.40 29.73
CA VAL A 393 -5.33 -7.69 30.03
C VAL A 393 -4.81 -8.73 29.05
N VAL A 394 -3.90 -9.56 29.52
CA VAL A 394 -3.35 -10.66 28.72
C VAL A 394 -4.36 -11.78 28.62
N VAL A 395 -4.72 -12.15 27.40
CA VAL A 395 -5.62 -13.28 27.11
C VAL A 395 -5.01 -14.05 25.93
N ASN A 396 -4.68 -15.31 26.15
CA ASN A 396 -4.14 -16.15 25.08
C ASN A 396 -5.25 -16.74 24.22
N MET A 397 -5.00 -16.79 22.91
CA MET A 397 -5.82 -17.60 22.01
C MET A 397 -5.58 -19.09 22.27
N PRO A 398 -6.54 -19.96 21.93
CA PRO A 398 -6.32 -21.40 21.94
C PRO A 398 -5.13 -21.79 21.07
N SER A 399 -4.38 -22.83 21.45
CA SER A 399 -3.17 -23.24 20.73
C SER A 399 -3.40 -23.56 19.25
N TYR A 400 -4.59 -24.05 18.91
CA TYR A 400 -4.94 -24.36 17.52
C TYR A 400 -5.14 -23.12 16.63
N ALA A 401 -5.29 -21.94 17.20
CA ALA A 401 -5.46 -20.70 16.42
C ALA A 401 -4.23 -20.32 15.59
N THR A 402 -3.05 -20.80 15.96
CA THR A 402 -1.77 -20.49 15.30
C THR A 402 -1.10 -21.71 14.66
N MET A 403 -1.77 -22.84 14.60
CA MET A 403 -1.23 -24.05 13.99
C MET A 403 -1.21 -23.96 12.47
N THR A 404 -0.20 -24.56 11.85
CA THR A 404 -0.15 -24.71 10.40
C THR A 404 -1.32 -25.57 9.92
N ILE A 405 -2.09 -25.06 8.97
CA ILE A 405 -3.24 -25.77 8.41
C ILE A 405 -2.77 -27.00 7.63
N PRO A 406 -3.34 -28.21 7.88
CA PRO A 406 -3.00 -29.40 7.11
C PRO A 406 -3.39 -29.25 5.65
N SER A 407 -2.54 -29.74 4.74
CA SER A 407 -2.80 -29.67 3.31
C SER A 407 -3.94 -30.61 2.90
N SER A 408 -4.94 -30.08 2.20
CA SER A 408 -6.03 -30.90 1.64
C SER A 408 -5.59 -31.79 0.48
N THR A 409 -4.42 -31.53 -0.13
CA THR A 409 -3.88 -32.39 -1.20
C THR A 409 -3.15 -33.63 -0.68
N LYS A 410 -2.85 -33.69 0.62
CA LYS A 410 -2.27 -34.85 1.29
C LYS A 410 -3.36 -35.81 1.77
N VAL A 411 -2.97 -37.06 1.94
CA VAL A 411 -3.80 -38.13 2.49
C VAL A 411 -3.26 -38.52 3.86
N TYR A 412 -4.08 -38.44 4.90
CA TYR A 412 -3.74 -38.86 6.26
C TYR A 412 -4.68 -39.97 6.71
N LYS A 413 -4.13 -41.05 7.15
CA LYS A 413 -4.86 -42.29 7.51
C LYS A 413 -4.19 -43.05 8.64
N ASN A 414 -4.84 -44.07 9.13
CA ASN A 414 -4.33 -44.94 10.19
C ASN A 414 -2.90 -45.45 9.89
N GLY A 415 -2.02 -45.26 10.85
CA GLY A 415 -0.58 -45.55 10.80
C GLY A 415 0.31 -44.37 10.41
N ASP A 416 -0.25 -43.25 9.96
CA ASP A 416 0.54 -42.04 9.68
C ASP A 416 0.96 -41.34 10.96
N PHE A 417 2.14 -40.70 10.93
CA PHE A 417 2.69 -39.99 12.08
C PHE A 417 3.34 -38.66 11.64
N GLY A 418 3.13 -37.61 12.42
CA GLY A 418 3.77 -36.32 12.20
C GLY A 418 2.96 -35.12 12.71
N ASP A 419 3.52 -33.92 12.48
CA ASP A 419 2.94 -32.66 12.96
C ASP A 419 1.59 -32.36 12.30
N ASP A 420 1.42 -32.69 11.02
CA ASP A 420 0.12 -32.53 10.33
C ASP A 420 -0.98 -33.38 11.01
N VAL A 421 -0.67 -34.63 11.40
CA VAL A 421 -1.59 -35.51 12.13
C VAL A 421 -1.91 -34.90 13.48
N LYS A 422 -0.90 -34.44 14.22
CA LYS A 422 -1.11 -33.78 15.52
C LYS A 422 -1.98 -32.53 15.39
N THR A 423 -1.85 -31.78 14.31
CA THR A 423 -2.74 -30.65 14.02
C THR A 423 -4.16 -31.15 13.78
N ILE A 424 -4.38 -32.16 12.94
CA ILE A 424 -5.70 -32.75 12.67
C ILE A 424 -6.38 -33.21 13.99
N GLU A 425 -5.67 -33.92 14.84
CA GLU A 425 -6.16 -34.36 16.16
C GLU A 425 -6.55 -33.16 17.03
N THR A 426 -5.72 -32.12 17.05
CA THR A 426 -5.99 -30.87 17.80
C THR A 426 -7.24 -30.19 17.34
N LEU A 427 -7.41 -30.03 16.00
CA LEU A 427 -8.58 -29.41 15.38
C LEU A 427 -9.86 -30.20 15.61
N LEU A 428 -9.81 -31.54 15.46
CA LEU A 428 -10.94 -32.43 15.75
C LEU A 428 -11.36 -32.31 17.21
N LYS A 429 -10.39 -32.30 18.13
CA LYS A 429 -10.63 -32.14 19.57
C LYS A 429 -11.23 -30.78 19.91
N ALA A 430 -10.80 -29.71 19.21
CA ALA A 430 -11.38 -28.38 19.38
C ALA A 430 -12.86 -28.29 18.94
N LEU A 431 -13.27 -29.18 18.04
CA LEU A 431 -14.65 -29.36 17.61
C LEU A 431 -15.40 -30.49 18.36
N ASP A 432 -14.92 -30.86 19.56
CA ASP A 432 -15.51 -31.87 20.45
C ASP A 432 -15.54 -33.31 19.89
N TYR A 433 -14.68 -33.62 18.89
CA TYR A 433 -14.47 -35.01 18.49
C TYR A 433 -13.38 -35.67 19.34
N ASN A 434 -13.70 -36.79 19.95
CA ASN A 434 -12.74 -37.52 20.78
C ASN A 434 -11.73 -38.29 19.90
N VAL A 435 -10.47 -37.88 19.95
CA VAL A 435 -9.32 -38.46 19.23
C VAL A 435 -8.41 -39.28 20.14
N GLY A 436 -8.85 -39.58 21.39
CA GLY A 436 -7.97 -40.22 22.36
C GLY A 436 -6.83 -39.29 22.79
N LYS A 437 -5.62 -39.54 22.32
CA LYS A 437 -4.45 -38.72 22.57
C LYS A 437 -4.19 -37.78 21.39
N VAL A 438 -3.60 -36.64 21.69
CA VAL A 438 -3.06 -35.69 20.67
C VAL A 438 -1.55 -35.86 20.68
N ASP A 439 -1.04 -36.85 19.97
CA ASP A 439 0.40 -37.15 19.95
C ASP A 439 1.02 -37.22 18.56
N GLY A 440 0.21 -37.02 17.52
CA GLY A 440 0.62 -37.01 16.13
C GLY A 440 0.61 -38.40 15.48
N LEU A 441 0.08 -39.44 16.16
CA LEU A 441 -0.13 -40.74 15.57
C LEU A 441 -1.60 -40.88 15.13
N TYR A 442 -1.82 -41.04 13.83
CA TYR A 442 -3.16 -41.36 13.31
C TYR A 442 -3.52 -42.80 13.68
N ASP A 443 -4.02 -42.97 14.88
CA ASP A 443 -4.42 -44.26 15.42
C ASP A 443 -5.91 -44.57 15.17
N ILE A 444 -6.42 -45.66 15.72
CA ILE A 444 -7.80 -46.08 15.55
C ILE A 444 -8.81 -45.09 16.15
N ASP A 445 -8.44 -44.42 17.24
CA ASP A 445 -9.29 -43.40 17.87
C ASP A 445 -9.40 -42.13 17.00
N THR A 446 -8.30 -41.70 16.35
CA THR A 446 -8.27 -40.64 15.38
C THR A 446 -9.08 -41.00 14.14
N GLU A 447 -8.96 -42.23 13.60
CA GLU A 447 -9.77 -42.72 12.49
C GLU A 447 -11.27 -42.66 12.83
N TYR A 448 -11.68 -43.13 14.00
CA TYR A 448 -13.08 -43.06 14.43
C TYR A 448 -13.55 -41.62 14.65
N ALA A 449 -12.69 -40.72 15.09
CA ALA A 449 -13.03 -39.28 15.18
C ALA A 449 -13.29 -38.68 13.80
N VAL A 450 -12.46 -39.01 12.82
CA VAL A 450 -12.64 -38.55 11.44
C VAL A 450 -13.93 -39.14 10.84
N GLN A 451 -14.22 -40.42 11.05
CA GLN A 451 -15.49 -41.04 10.61
C GLN A 451 -16.72 -40.33 11.19
N ARG A 452 -16.70 -40.02 12.49
CA ARG A 452 -17.77 -39.24 13.14
C ARG A 452 -17.88 -37.82 12.60
N PHE A 453 -16.74 -37.18 12.36
CA PHE A 453 -16.69 -35.85 11.74
C PHE A 453 -17.29 -35.86 10.36
N GLN A 454 -16.89 -36.82 9.51
CA GLN A 454 -17.42 -36.99 8.15
C GLN A 454 -18.94 -37.23 8.16
N ALA A 455 -19.43 -38.13 8.99
CA ALA A 455 -20.84 -38.43 9.14
C ALA A 455 -21.66 -37.21 9.57
N ALA A 456 -21.17 -36.44 10.56
CA ALA A 456 -21.83 -35.23 11.05
C ALA A 456 -21.90 -34.11 10.02
N ASN A 457 -21.00 -34.13 9.02
CA ASN A 457 -20.91 -33.08 7.98
C ASN A 457 -21.38 -33.56 6.60
N ASN A 458 -22.08 -34.70 6.51
CA ASN A 458 -22.56 -35.29 5.25
C ASN A 458 -21.46 -35.57 4.22
N LEU A 459 -20.29 -35.98 4.67
CA LEU A 459 -19.16 -36.39 3.85
C LEU A 459 -19.08 -37.93 3.78
N ASP A 460 -18.37 -38.45 2.78
CA ASP A 460 -18.11 -39.88 2.67
C ASP A 460 -17.34 -40.39 3.88
N VAL A 461 -17.90 -41.40 4.58
CA VAL A 461 -17.36 -41.92 5.85
C VAL A 461 -16.25 -42.92 5.55
N THR A 462 -15.07 -42.43 5.28
CA THR A 462 -13.88 -43.23 4.94
C THR A 462 -12.90 -43.41 6.08
N GLY A 463 -12.95 -42.55 7.10
CA GLY A 463 -11.93 -42.48 8.15
C GLY A 463 -10.60 -41.92 7.66
N ILE A 464 -10.55 -41.36 6.46
CA ILE A 464 -9.37 -40.76 5.85
C ILE A 464 -9.53 -39.23 5.80
N MET A 465 -8.49 -38.52 6.25
CA MET A 465 -8.46 -37.06 6.19
C MET A 465 -7.76 -36.63 4.90
N THR A 466 -8.50 -36.10 3.96
CA THR A 466 -8.00 -35.61 2.65
C THR A 466 -9.07 -34.74 1.96
N GLY A 467 -8.68 -33.94 0.98
CA GLY A 467 -9.60 -33.17 0.12
C GLY A 467 -10.65 -32.41 0.91
N VAL A 468 -11.92 -32.60 0.51
CA VAL A 468 -13.07 -31.90 1.11
C VAL A 468 -13.23 -32.17 2.62
N THR A 469 -12.73 -33.27 3.15
CA THR A 469 -12.76 -33.55 4.60
C THR A 469 -11.82 -32.60 5.33
N THR A 470 -10.59 -32.39 4.83
CA THR A 470 -9.62 -31.47 5.40
C THR A 470 -10.12 -30.03 5.30
N ASP A 471 -10.61 -29.63 4.13
CA ASP A 471 -11.16 -28.29 3.93
C ASP A 471 -12.31 -27.98 4.88
N LYS A 472 -13.21 -28.96 5.10
CA LYS A 472 -14.34 -28.82 6.02
C LYS A 472 -13.90 -28.75 7.49
N LEU A 473 -12.86 -29.49 7.87
CA LEU A 473 -12.29 -29.38 9.21
C LEU A 473 -11.73 -27.99 9.47
N VAL A 474 -11.00 -27.45 8.53
CA VAL A 474 -10.43 -26.10 8.61
C VAL A 474 -11.54 -25.05 8.69
N GLU A 475 -12.53 -25.09 7.79
CA GLU A 475 -13.68 -24.19 7.76
C GLU A 475 -14.40 -24.15 9.13
N LEU A 476 -14.75 -25.33 9.66
CA LEU A 476 -15.48 -25.40 10.92
C LEU A 476 -14.64 -24.96 12.12
N THR A 477 -13.33 -25.24 12.11
CA THR A 477 -12.44 -24.77 13.16
C THR A 477 -12.32 -23.24 13.15
N GLN A 478 -12.19 -22.63 11.96
CA GLN A 478 -12.16 -21.16 11.82
C GLN A 478 -13.47 -20.53 12.31
N LYS A 479 -14.60 -21.13 11.95
CA LYS A 479 -15.92 -20.70 12.45
C LYS A 479 -16.02 -20.80 13.97
N HIS A 480 -15.62 -21.94 14.55
CA HIS A 480 -15.60 -22.15 15.99
C HIS A 480 -14.71 -21.13 16.71
N LEU A 481 -13.52 -20.87 16.17
CA LEU A 481 -12.60 -19.87 16.71
C LEU A 481 -13.21 -18.46 16.70
N LYS A 482 -13.91 -18.08 15.63
CA LYS A 482 -14.61 -16.78 15.54
C LYS A 482 -15.76 -16.69 16.58
N GLU A 483 -16.51 -17.77 16.80
CA GLU A 483 -17.64 -17.81 17.73
C GLU A 483 -17.19 -17.85 19.21
N THR A 484 -16.04 -18.45 19.49
CA THR A 484 -15.53 -18.68 20.86
C THR A 484 -14.33 -17.82 21.24
N ASP A 485 -14.00 -16.81 20.45
CA ASP A 485 -12.83 -15.93 20.63
C ASP A 485 -12.74 -15.38 22.08
N PRO A 486 -11.81 -15.87 22.91
CA PRO A 486 -11.71 -15.48 24.31
C PRO A 486 -11.21 -14.04 24.49
N GLN A 487 -10.39 -13.55 23.55
CA GLN A 487 -9.89 -12.17 23.58
C GLN A 487 -11.03 -11.19 23.29
N LEU A 488 -11.83 -11.45 22.24
CA LEU A 488 -12.99 -10.63 21.90
C LEU A 488 -14.06 -10.67 23.01
N GLN A 489 -14.33 -11.84 23.58
CA GLN A 489 -15.26 -11.97 24.72
C GLN A 489 -14.80 -11.15 25.92
N LYS A 490 -13.49 -11.21 26.23
CA LYS A 490 -12.91 -10.42 27.32
C LYS A 490 -12.96 -8.92 27.06
N ALA A 491 -12.65 -8.49 25.83
CA ALA A 491 -12.74 -7.08 25.42
C ALA A 491 -14.16 -6.56 25.54
N LYS A 492 -15.15 -7.31 25.03
CA LYS A 492 -16.59 -6.97 25.17
C LYS A 492 -17.03 -6.89 26.62
N ALA A 493 -16.52 -7.74 27.50
CA ALA A 493 -16.87 -7.70 28.93
C ALA A 493 -16.36 -6.45 29.66
N LEU A 494 -15.36 -5.76 29.13
CA LEU A 494 -14.79 -4.53 29.72
C LEU A 494 -15.52 -3.25 29.30
N VAL A 495 -16.38 -3.32 28.28
CA VAL A 495 -17.13 -2.18 27.73
C VAL A 495 -18.65 -2.32 27.94
N LYS A 496 -19.09 -3.32 28.76
CA LYS A 496 -20.49 -3.54 29.17
C LYS A 496 -20.97 -2.53 30.21
#